data_80c68041b763ea9a73d4c5abcd0f8f39
#
_entry.id   80c68041b763ea9a73d4c5abcd0f8f39
#
_cell.length_a   1.000
_cell.length_b   1.000
_cell.length_c   1.000
_cell.angle_alpha   90.00
_cell.angle_beta   90.00
_cell.angle_gamma   90.00
#
_symmetry.space_group_name_H-M   'P 1'
#
loop_
_entity.id
_entity.type
_entity.pdbx_description
1 polymer ?
#
loop_
_entity_poly.entity_id
_entity_poly.type
_entity_poly.pdbx_seq_one_letter_code
_entity_poly.pdbx_strand_id
1 'polypeptide(L)'
;MNKKLIIAAALCLLPGVSFAQTEKKDSTVFTVVKENPITPVKDQNQSGTCWAYSSLGFLESELLRMGKGEHDLCESFLVYHTYMDRADKAIRTHGDVSFSQGGSFYDAIYCLKNYGIVPQDAMPAPGAPYGDSLFNFNQLSNVTTAYVEAIAKSNAKKINPVWKKDLNCMYENYFGKLPEKFTYKGKEYTPQSYAKSLGLNPDDYVSLTSFTHYPFYSKFIIEVQDNWRWAESYNLPLDEFMEVMDQAVRNGYSFAWGADVSEKGFSRQGIATVPDTKATADKTGSDAARWTGTNGKGVTPADAKGEKVITQEIRQLGYDNWETTDDHGMIIYGLAKDQNDKEYFMMKNSWGVFGPYKGLWYVSKPYVAYKTMNILINKHAIPAKIAKKLGLK
;
A
#
# COMPACT_ATOMS: atom_id res chain seq x y z
N MET A 1 -3.64 -66.48 -69.14
CA MET A 1 -4.43 -66.20 -67.95
C MET A 1 -3.96 -64.85 -67.32
N ASN A 2 -4.61 -63.76 -67.72
CA ASN A 2 -4.24 -62.42 -67.28
C ASN A 2 -5.27 -61.95 -66.22
N LYS A 3 -4.82 -61.73 -65.03
CA LYS A 3 -5.62 -61.09 -63.98
C LYS A 3 -5.42 -59.56 -64.05
N LYS A 4 -6.48 -58.86 -64.38
CA LYS A 4 -6.52 -57.41 -64.36
C LYS A 4 -6.71 -56.97 -62.93
N LEU A 5 -5.82 -56.09 -62.39
CA LEU A 5 -5.91 -55.46 -61.12
C LEU A 5 -6.71 -54.15 -61.31
N ILE A 6 -7.83 -54.01 -60.61
CA ILE A 6 -8.61 -52.80 -60.52
C ILE A 6 -8.11 -52.00 -59.27
N ILE A 7 -7.55 -50.82 -59.50
CA ILE A 7 -7.16 -49.89 -58.47
C ILE A 7 -8.36 -48.97 -58.20
N ALA A 8 -8.99 -49.06 -57.05
CA ALA A 8 -9.99 -48.14 -56.60
C ALA A 8 -9.29 -46.98 -55.86
N ALA A 9 -9.40 -45.75 -56.44
CA ALA A 9 -8.94 -44.56 -55.79
C ALA A 9 -9.94 -44.12 -54.71
N ALA A 10 -9.55 -44.24 -53.45
CA ALA A 10 -10.32 -43.68 -52.32
C ALA A 10 -9.96 -42.19 -52.15
N LEU A 11 -10.95 -41.31 -52.38
CA LEU A 11 -10.87 -39.88 -52.14
C LEU A 11 -11.01 -39.66 -50.63
N CYS A 12 -9.92 -39.41 -49.90
CA CYS A 12 -9.98 -39.00 -48.52
C CYS A 12 -10.38 -37.52 -48.44
N LEU A 13 -11.63 -37.25 -48.04
CA LEU A 13 -12.09 -35.96 -47.57
C LEU A 13 -11.44 -35.68 -46.19
N LEU A 14 -10.43 -34.84 -46.13
CA LEU A 14 -9.91 -34.30 -44.89
C LEU A 14 -10.88 -33.24 -44.36
N PRO A 15 -11.35 -33.36 -43.10
CA PRO A 15 -12.10 -32.28 -42.51
C PRO A 15 -11.15 -31.07 -42.31
N GLY A 16 -11.55 -29.93 -42.89
CA GLY A 16 -10.85 -28.65 -42.65
C GLY A 16 -10.82 -28.32 -41.16
N VAL A 17 -9.64 -28.40 -40.55
CA VAL A 17 -9.40 -27.89 -39.25
C VAL A 17 -9.44 -26.37 -39.38
N SER A 18 -10.59 -25.77 -39.05
CA SER A 18 -10.67 -24.31 -38.76
C SER A 18 -9.79 -24.04 -37.56
N PHE A 19 -8.59 -23.50 -37.80
CA PHE A 19 -7.86 -22.81 -36.76
C PHE A 19 -8.71 -21.59 -36.35
N ALA A 20 -9.43 -21.70 -35.24
CA ALA A 20 -9.93 -20.52 -34.58
C ALA A 20 -8.73 -19.63 -34.31
N GLN A 21 -8.62 -18.51 -35.02
CA GLN A 21 -7.76 -17.41 -34.65
C GLN A 21 -8.22 -17.00 -33.25
N THR A 22 -7.46 -17.40 -32.25
CA THR A 22 -7.51 -16.75 -30.94
C THR A 22 -7.18 -15.29 -31.21
N GLU A 23 -8.20 -14.44 -31.21
CA GLU A 23 -8.00 -12.98 -31.17
C GLU A 23 -6.95 -12.72 -30.10
N LYS A 24 -5.80 -12.22 -30.54
CA LYS A 24 -4.80 -11.66 -29.62
C LYS A 24 -5.53 -10.55 -28.87
N LYS A 25 -5.87 -10.81 -27.62
CA LYS A 25 -6.39 -9.80 -26.72
C LYS A 25 -5.37 -8.68 -26.73
N ASP A 26 -5.72 -7.53 -27.31
CA ASP A 26 -4.82 -6.40 -27.42
C ASP A 26 -4.30 -6.06 -26.02
N SER A 27 -3.00 -6.25 -25.81
CA SER A 27 -2.36 -5.87 -24.55
C SER A 27 -2.40 -4.35 -24.45
N THR A 28 -2.80 -3.85 -23.28
CA THR A 28 -2.73 -2.39 -23.03
C THR A 28 -1.28 -1.94 -23.12
N VAL A 29 -1.02 -0.95 -23.96
CA VAL A 29 0.29 -0.33 -24.14
C VAL A 29 0.28 1.01 -23.40
N PHE A 30 1.22 1.17 -22.47
CA PHE A 30 1.35 2.41 -21.70
C PHE A 30 2.52 3.24 -22.20
N THR A 31 2.29 4.54 -22.35
CA THR A 31 3.33 5.55 -22.58
C THR A 31 3.54 6.32 -21.27
N VAL A 32 4.76 6.31 -20.78
CA VAL A 32 5.13 7.04 -19.56
C VAL A 32 5.14 8.53 -19.85
N VAL A 33 4.37 9.31 -19.06
CA VAL A 33 4.32 10.78 -19.15
C VAL A 33 5.32 11.40 -18.17
N LYS A 34 5.40 10.84 -16.98
CA LYS A 34 6.32 11.26 -15.91
C LYS A 34 6.64 10.08 -15.01
N GLU A 35 7.89 9.91 -14.68
CA GLU A 35 8.35 8.91 -13.72
C GLU A 35 9.31 9.55 -12.73
N ASN A 36 9.04 9.38 -11.44
CA ASN A 36 9.89 9.82 -10.36
C ASN A 36 10.69 8.63 -9.83
N PRO A 37 11.90 8.83 -9.28
CA PRO A 37 12.73 7.75 -8.82
C PRO A 37 12.10 7.01 -7.62
N ILE A 38 12.19 5.70 -7.65
CA ILE A 38 11.75 4.79 -6.58
C ILE A 38 12.85 3.77 -6.28
N THR A 39 12.85 3.23 -5.08
CA THR A 39 13.67 2.06 -4.70
C THR A 39 13.04 0.76 -5.24
N PRO A 40 13.78 -0.37 -5.28
CA PRO A 40 13.26 -1.64 -5.73
C PRO A 40 11.96 -2.07 -5.03
N VAL A 41 11.16 -2.89 -5.73
CA VAL A 41 9.95 -3.49 -5.15
C VAL A 41 10.36 -4.50 -4.07
N LYS A 42 9.80 -4.34 -2.88
CA LYS A 42 9.96 -5.27 -1.75
C LYS A 42 8.76 -6.22 -1.65
N ASP A 43 8.87 -7.23 -0.79
CA ASP A 43 7.82 -8.21 -0.53
C ASP A 43 7.48 -8.26 0.96
N GLN A 44 6.29 -7.77 1.34
CA GLN A 44 5.75 -7.89 2.69
C GLN A 44 5.31 -9.31 3.03
N ASN A 45 5.17 -10.16 2.01
CA ASN A 45 4.73 -11.55 2.11
C ASN A 45 3.47 -11.70 3.01
N GLN A 46 3.48 -12.62 3.96
CA GLN A 46 2.35 -12.92 4.84
C GLN A 46 2.36 -12.03 6.10
N SER A 47 2.32 -10.71 5.89
CA SER A 47 2.21 -9.72 6.96
C SER A 47 1.25 -8.58 6.59
N GLY A 48 0.50 -8.06 7.55
CA GLY A 48 -0.35 -6.86 7.39
C GLY A 48 0.44 -5.56 7.55
N THR A 49 1.64 -5.49 6.96
CA THR A 49 2.57 -4.37 7.16
C THR A 49 2.73 -3.48 5.92
N CYS A 50 1.78 -3.52 4.98
CA CYS A 50 1.76 -2.68 3.78
C CYS A 50 1.98 -1.19 4.09
N TRP A 51 1.39 -0.70 5.19
CA TRP A 51 1.58 0.66 5.69
C TRP A 51 3.04 0.99 5.99
N ALA A 52 3.82 0.04 6.51
CA ALA A 52 5.24 0.22 6.79
C ALA A 52 6.06 0.24 5.50
N TYR A 53 5.84 -0.73 4.60
CA TYR A 53 6.52 -0.81 3.31
C TYR A 53 6.24 0.41 2.43
N SER A 54 5.00 0.86 2.37
CA SER A 54 4.64 2.04 1.58
C SER A 54 5.15 3.35 2.18
N SER A 55 5.09 3.51 3.50
CA SER A 55 5.62 4.70 4.16
C SER A 55 7.13 4.81 4.02
N LEU A 56 7.87 3.71 4.28
CA LEU A 56 9.32 3.73 4.16
C LEU A 56 9.76 3.86 2.70
N GLY A 57 9.12 3.14 1.77
CA GLY A 57 9.41 3.30 0.36
C GLY A 57 9.09 4.71 -0.18
N PHE A 58 8.09 5.40 0.38
CA PHE A 58 7.86 6.82 0.12
C PHE A 58 9.01 7.68 0.66
N LEU A 59 9.45 7.49 1.89
CA LEU A 59 10.60 8.21 2.46
C LEU A 59 11.90 7.91 1.70
N GLU A 60 12.10 6.69 1.23
CA GLU A 60 13.21 6.32 0.34
C GLU A 60 13.14 7.10 -0.99
N SER A 61 11.95 7.26 -1.57
CA SER A 61 11.75 8.07 -2.77
C SER A 61 12.04 9.56 -2.51
N GLU A 62 11.68 10.07 -1.32
CA GLU A 62 12.06 11.43 -0.91
C GLU A 62 13.59 11.59 -0.80
N LEU A 63 14.30 10.59 -0.27
CA LEU A 63 15.76 10.62 -0.22
C LEU A 63 16.38 10.65 -1.62
N LEU A 64 15.86 9.86 -2.56
CA LEU A 64 16.26 9.91 -3.97
C LEU A 64 16.00 11.30 -4.57
N ARG A 65 14.81 11.87 -4.37
CA ARG A 65 14.45 13.23 -4.82
C ARG A 65 15.37 14.30 -4.24
N MET A 66 15.77 14.17 -2.98
CA MET A 66 16.68 15.10 -2.28
C MET A 66 18.15 14.89 -2.68
N GLY A 67 18.48 13.95 -3.57
CA GLY A 67 19.85 13.65 -3.98
C GLY A 67 20.69 12.97 -2.89
N LYS A 68 20.06 12.31 -1.92
CA LYS A 68 20.73 11.59 -0.83
C LYS A 68 21.18 10.18 -1.25
N GLY A 69 20.83 9.74 -2.46
CA GLY A 69 21.10 8.40 -2.96
C GLY A 69 20.07 7.37 -2.47
N GLU A 70 20.34 6.12 -2.82
CA GLU A 70 19.47 5.00 -2.46
C GLU A 70 19.72 4.59 -1.01
N HIS A 71 18.63 4.43 -0.28
CA HIS A 71 18.58 3.92 1.08
C HIS A 71 17.54 2.80 1.13
N ASP A 72 17.85 1.75 1.85
CA ASP A 72 16.95 0.65 2.22
C ASP A 72 16.63 0.79 3.70
N LEU A 73 15.44 1.31 4.01
CA LEU A 73 14.97 1.58 5.36
C LEU A 73 14.29 0.33 5.94
N CYS A 74 14.51 0.09 7.23
CA CYS A 74 14.12 -1.17 7.89
C CYS A 74 12.65 -1.16 8.36
N GLU A 75 11.80 -1.93 7.71
CA GLU A 75 10.40 -2.12 8.10
C GLU A 75 10.28 -2.78 9.49
N SER A 76 11.16 -3.74 9.82
CA SER A 76 11.13 -4.42 11.13
C SER A 76 11.27 -3.46 12.30
N PHE A 77 12.13 -2.44 12.17
CA PHE A 77 12.31 -1.40 13.20
C PHE A 77 11.03 -0.60 13.41
N LEU A 78 10.41 -0.14 12.32
CA LEU A 78 9.17 0.62 12.36
C LEU A 78 8.02 -0.22 12.94
N VAL A 79 7.83 -1.43 12.44
CA VAL A 79 6.76 -2.34 12.86
C VAL A 79 6.90 -2.70 14.35
N TYR A 80 8.10 -2.99 14.82
CA TYR A 80 8.36 -3.32 16.21
C TYR A 80 7.90 -2.21 17.16
N HIS A 81 8.35 -0.98 16.92
CA HIS A 81 7.96 0.18 17.75
C HIS A 81 6.45 0.44 17.68
N THR A 82 5.87 0.36 16.50
CA THR A 82 4.45 0.59 16.28
C THR A 82 3.60 -0.44 17.04
N TYR A 83 3.95 -1.71 16.98
CA TYR A 83 3.20 -2.76 17.68
C TYR A 83 3.32 -2.66 19.20
N MET A 84 4.48 -2.27 19.73
CA MET A 84 4.63 -2.01 21.16
C MET A 84 3.74 -0.83 21.62
N ASP A 85 3.69 0.24 20.84
CA ASP A 85 2.83 1.41 21.14
C ASP A 85 1.35 1.06 21.01
N ARG A 86 0.95 0.30 19.98
CA ARG A 86 -0.44 -0.11 19.77
C ARG A 86 -0.92 -1.04 20.87
N ALA A 87 -0.06 -1.94 21.35
CA ALA A 87 -0.36 -2.79 22.49
C ALA A 87 -0.59 -1.95 23.77
N ASP A 88 0.27 -0.97 24.05
CA ASP A 88 0.09 -0.06 25.19
C ASP A 88 -1.25 0.70 25.09
N LYS A 89 -1.60 1.19 23.91
CA LYS A 89 -2.87 1.89 23.68
C LYS A 89 -4.07 0.95 23.82
N ALA A 90 -4.04 -0.24 23.23
CA ALA A 90 -5.10 -1.23 23.34
C ALA A 90 -5.37 -1.61 24.81
N ILE A 91 -4.32 -1.81 25.61
CA ILE A 91 -4.44 -2.10 27.03
C ILE A 91 -5.01 -0.91 27.80
N ARG A 92 -4.54 0.33 27.53
CA ARG A 92 -5.06 1.55 28.19
C ARG A 92 -6.50 1.86 27.86
N THR A 93 -6.97 1.47 26.67
CA THR A 93 -8.36 1.64 26.26
C THR A 93 -9.22 0.41 26.54
N HIS A 94 -8.72 -0.54 27.35
CA HIS A 94 -9.43 -1.78 27.72
C HIS A 94 -9.91 -2.60 26.52
N GLY A 95 -9.20 -2.51 25.39
CA GLY A 95 -9.51 -3.22 24.16
C GLY A 95 -10.41 -2.49 23.17
N ASP A 96 -10.85 -1.25 23.46
CA ASP A 96 -11.62 -0.43 22.51
C ASP A 96 -10.78 -0.08 21.27
N VAL A 97 -9.50 0.19 21.44
CA VAL A 97 -8.56 0.21 20.32
C VAL A 97 -8.10 -1.22 20.04
N SER A 98 -8.41 -1.73 18.87
CA SER A 98 -8.03 -3.08 18.46
C SER A 98 -6.51 -3.21 18.32
N PHE A 99 -6.00 -4.37 18.73
CA PHE A 99 -4.61 -4.74 18.45
C PHE A 99 -4.58 -5.64 17.22
N SER A 100 -3.98 -5.14 16.14
CA SER A 100 -3.90 -5.83 14.84
C SER A 100 -2.58 -5.51 14.13
N GLN A 101 -2.35 -6.14 12.96
CA GLN A 101 -1.14 -5.92 12.17
C GLN A 101 -1.15 -4.62 11.38
N GLY A 102 -2.32 -4.08 11.06
CA GLY A 102 -2.47 -2.87 10.28
C GLY A 102 -1.89 -1.63 10.98
N GLY A 103 -1.83 -0.54 10.25
CA GLY A 103 -1.34 0.75 10.73
C GLY A 103 -1.51 1.83 9.68
N SER A 104 -1.24 3.07 10.06
CA SER A 104 -1.36 4.24 9.21
C SER A 104 0.01 4.76 8.76
N PHE A 105 0.03 5.58 7.73
CA PHE A 105 1.27 6.26 7.32
C PHE A 105 1.84 7.16 8.42
N TYR A 106 0.97 7.67 9.30
CA TYR A 106 1.41 8.47 10.43
C TYR A 106 2.27 7.67 11.42
N ASP A 107 2.13 6.36 11.50
CA ASP A 107 2.98 5.51 12.34
C ASP A 107 4.46 5.63 11.96
N ALA A 108 4.76 5.72 10.65
CA ALA A 108 6.13 5.93 10.18
C ALA A 108 6.65 7.33 10.53
N ILE A 109 5.82 8.36 10.38
CA ILE A 109 6.19 9.74 10.75
C ILE A 109 6.37 9.87 12.27
N TYR A 110 5.50 9.22 13.05
CA TYR A 110 5.63 9.15 14.50
C TYR A 110 6.91 8.44 14.92
N CYS A 111 7.23 7.31 14.29
CA CYS A 111 8.45 6.56 14.54
C CYS A 111 9.69 7.40 14.21
N LEU A 112 9.74 8.00 13.02
CA LEU A 112 10.82 8.89 12.58
C LEU A 112 11.07 10.00 13.60
N LYS A 113 10.01 10.60 14.15
CA LYS A 113 10.08 11.71 15.11
C LYS A 113 10.54 11.27 16.50
N ASN A 114 10.06 10.13 17.00
CA ASN A 114 10.19 9.74 18.40
C ASN A 114 11.26 8.66 18.65
N TYR A 115 11.43 7.73 17.69
CA TYR A 115 12.37 6.60 17.80
C TYR A 115 13.53 6.71 16.84
N GLY A 116 13.40 7.51 15.79
CA GLY A 116 14.34 7.57 14.68
C GLY A 116 14.02 6.53 13.63
N ILE A 117 15.05 6.16 12.85
CA ILE A 117 14.96 5.16 11.78
C ILE A 117 16.31 4.47 11.62
N VAL A 118 16.34 3.27 11.05
CA VAL A 118 17.57 2.55 10.77
C VAL A 118 17.59 2.00 9.33
N PRO A 119 18.75 1.78 8.72
CA PRO A 119 18.83 1.05 7.47
C PRO A 119 18.56 -0.45 7.71
N GLN A 120 18.15 -1.18 6.68
CA GLN A 120 17.88 -2.63 6.77
C GLN A 120 19.10 -3.39 7.30
N ASP A 121 20.33 -2.97 6.94
CA ASP A 121 21.58 -3.60 7.39
C ASP A 121 21.79 -3.56 8.92
N ALA A 122 21.06 -2.71 9.64
CA ALA A 122 21.15 -2.60 11.10
C ALA A 122 20.31 -3.64 11.85
N MET A 123 19.44 -4.38 11.16
CA MET A 123 18.60 -5.44 11.70
C MET A 123 18.66 -6.68 10.80
N PRO A 124 18.31 -7.87 11.32
CA PRO A 124 18.17 -9.06 10.49
C PRO A 124 17.22 -8.82 9.31
N ALA A 125 17.46 -9.52 8.20
CA ALA A 125 16.51 -9.55 7.10
C ALA A 125 15.12 -10.06 7.59
N PRO A 126 14.02 -9.61 6.97
CA PRO A 126 12.69 -10.08 7.34
C PRO A 126 12.61 -11.61 7.39
N GLY A 127 12.10 -12.17 8.50
CA GLY A 127 11.98 -13.61 8.70
C GLY A 127 13.23 -14.36 9.14
N ALA A 128 14.42 -13.79 8.97
CA ALA A 128 15.69 -14.46 9.30
C ALA A 128 15.82 -14.94 10.77
N PRO A 129 15.32 -14.20 11.79
CA PRO A 129 15.41 -14.66 13.19
C PRO A 129 14.70 -15.98 13.46
N TYR A 130 13.66 -16.34 12.70
CA TYR A 130 12.92 -17.60 12.86
C TYR A 130 13.06 -18.56 11.67
N GLY A 131 14.05 -18.32 10.81
CA GLY A 131 14.46 -19.24 9.74
C GLY A 131 13.75 -19.07 8.40
N ASP A 132 12.94 -18.03 8.22
CA ASP A 132 12.30 -17.68 6.96
C ASP A 132 13.12 -16.63 6.18
N SER A 133 12.85 -16.50 4.89
CA SER A 133 13.45 -15.47 4.03
C SER A 133 12.64 -14.17 3.99
N LEU A 134 11.35 -14.21 4.36
CA LEU A 134 10.39 -13.11 4.35
C LEU A 134 9.48 -13.20 5.58
N PHE A 135 8.75 -12.12 5.88
CA PHE A 135 7.79 -12.11 6.97
C PHE A 135 6.69 -13.16 6.82
N ASN A 136 6.39 -13.84 7.92
CA ASN A 136 5.21 -14.69 8.09
C ASN A 136 4.63 -14.44 9.49
N PHE A 137 3.65 -13.54 9.57
CA PHE A 137 3.10 -13.10 10.85
C PHE A 137 1.85 -13.86 11.30
N ASN A 138 1.45 -14.92 10.59
CA ASN A 138 0.25 -15.67 10.95
C ASN A 138 0.29 -16.16 12.41
N GLN A 139 1.39 -16.78 12.83
CA GLN A 139 1.55 -17.24 14.20
C GLN A 139 1.80 -16.07 15.15
N LEU A 140 2.70 -15.15 14.82
CA LEU A 140 3.04 -13.98 15.64
C LEU A 140 1.80 -13.15 15.96
N SER A 141 1.00 -12.82 14.95
CA SER A 141 -0.22 -12.05 15.13
C SER A 141 -1.22 -12.74 16.05
N ASN A 142 -1.48 -14.04 15.83
CA ASN A 142 -2.42 -14.79 16.66
C ASN A 142 -1.99 -14.82 18.14
N VAL A 143 -0.72 -15.09 18.40
CA VAL A 143 -0.20 -15.16 19.78
C VAL A 143 -0.19 -13.80 20.45
N THR A 144 0.33 -12.78 19.77
CA THR A 144 0.44 -11.44 20.39
C THR A 144 -0.91 -10.76 20.53
N THR A 145 -1.85 -10.95 19.60
CA THR A 145 -3.22 -10.45 19.73
C THR A 145 -3.91 -11.10 20.92
N ALA A 146 -3.87 -12.42 21.04
CA ALA A 146 -4.46 -13.12 22.18
C ALA A 146 -3.82 -12.67 23.52
N TYR A 147 -2.51 -12.48 23.55
CA TYR A 147 -1.79 -12.01 24.73
C TYR A 147 -2.24 -10.59 25.15
N VAL A 148 -2.24 -9.63 24.23
CA VAL A 148 -2.64 -8.24 24.48
C VAL A 148 -4.11 -8.15 24.88
N GLU A 149 -4.99 -8.87 24.20
CA GLU A 149 -6.42 -8.91 24.53
C GLU A 149 -6.70 -9.50 25.92
N ALA A 150 -6.00 -10.58 26.29
CA ALA A 150 -6.15 -11.18 27.63
C ALA A 150 -5.79 -10.18 28.74
N ILE A 151 -4.79 -9.35 28.52
CA ILE A 151 -4.40 -8.30 29.48
C ILE A 151 -5.39 -7.13 29.45
N ALA A 152 -5.76 -6.65 28.27
CA ALA A 152 -6.69 -5.52 28.11
C ALA A 152 -8.07 -5.79 28.74
N LYS A 153 -8.54 -7.03 28.61
CA LYS A 153 -9.84 -7.50 29.14
C LYS A 153 -9.76 -8.08 30.55
N SER A 154 -8.59 -8.02 31.21
CA SER A 154 -8.43 -8.57 32.56
C SER A 154 -9.20 -7.76 33.60
N ASN A 155 -9.79 -8.44 34.60
CA ASN A 155 -10.47 -7.81 35.72
C ASN A 155 -9.49 -7.36 36.83
N ALA A 156 -8.19 -7.31 36.54
CA ALA A 156 -7.18 -6.92 37.52
C ALA A 156 -7.31 -5.45 37.88
N LYS A 157 -7.38 -5.14 39.18
CA LYS A 157 -7.38 -3.74 39.69
C LYS A 157 -6.09 -2.99 39.32
N LYS A 158 -5.01 -3.71 39.04
CA LYS A 158 -3.72 -3.16 38.66
C LYS A 158 -3.09 -4.10 37.64
N ILE A 159 -2.83 -3.60 36.45
CA ILE A 159 -2.11 -4.34 35.41
C ILE A 159 -0.63 -4.39 35.79
N ASN A 160 -0.06 -5.60 35.83
CA ASN A 160 1.36 -5.78 36.07
C ASN A 160 2.15 -5.34 34.83
N PRO A 161 3.10 -4.40 34.92
CA PRO A 161 3.85 -3.88 33.76
C PRO A 161 4.80 -4.91 33.14
N VAL A 162 4.96 -6.10 33.72
CA VAL A 162 5.80 -7.17 33.16
C VAL A 162 5.39 -7.57 31.75
N TRP A 163 4.13 -7.43 31.39
CA TRP A 163 3.61 -7.73 30.06
C TRP A 163 4.40 -7.05 28.92
N LYS A 164 4.93 -5.83 29.17
CA LYS A 164 5.75 -5.13 28.18
C LYS A 164 7.05 -5.88 27.90
N LYS A 165 7.66 -6.48 28.93
CA LYS A 165 8.88 -7.27 28.79
C LYS A 165 8.61 -8.57 28.05
N ASP A 166 7.49 -9.22 28.35
CA ASP A 166 7.11 -10.47 27.69
C ASP A 166 6.81 -10.23 26.21
N LEU A 167 6.02 -9.21 25.88
CA LEU A 167 5.72 -8.84 24.50
C LEU A 167 7.00 -8.43 23.75
N ASN A 168 7.87 -7.65 24.38
CA ASN A 168 9.16 -7.28 23.82
C ASN A 168 10.02 -8.51 23.50
N CYS A 169 10.07 -9.51 24.40
CA CYS A 169 10.79 -10.75 24.18
C CYS A 169 10.23 -11.54 22.97
N MET A 170 8.89 -11.58 22.82
CA MET A 170 8.26 -12.18 21.63
C MET A 170 8.74 -11.47 20.35
N TYR A 171 8.72 -10.15 20.34
CA TYR A 171 9.15 -9.39 19.16
C TYR A 171 10.66 -9.48 18.90
N GLU A 172 11.51 -9.53 19.92
CA GLU A 172 12.95 -9.79 19.72
C GLU A 172 13.20 -11.13 19.03
N ASN A 173 12.39 -12.15 19.32
CA ASN A 173 12.51 -13.45 18.66
C ASN A 173 12.10 -13.43 17.18
N TYR A 174 11.18 -12.54 16.78
CA TYR A 174 10.68 -12.45 15.40
C TYR A 174 11.38 -11.40 14.55
N PHE A 175 11.83 -10.29 15.14
CA PHE A 175 12.43 -9.17 14.41
C PHE A 175 13.93 -9.04 14.67
N GLY A 176 14.46 -9.68 15.71
CA GLY A 176 15.76 -9.37 16.28
C GLY A 176 15.70 -8.20 17.27
N LYS A 177 16.80 -7.95 17.94
CA LYS A 177 16.92 -6.85 18.92
C LYS A 177 16.92 -5.50 18.22
N LEU A 178 16.22 -4.54 18.80
CA LEU A 178 16.32 -3.14 18.37
C LEU A 178 17.74 -2.62 18.58
N PRO A 179 18.37 -2.04 17.55
CA PRO A 179 19.73 -1.52 17.69
C PRO A 179 19.71 -0.19 18.47
N GLU A 180 20.47 -0.12 19.56
CA GLU A 180 20.76 1.15 20.24
C GLU A 180 21.78 1.97 19.45
N LYS A 181 22.79 1.28 18.87
CA LYS A 181 23.81 1.81 17.99
C LYS A 181 24.11 0.83 16.87
N PHE A 182 24.52 1.33 15.75
CA PHE A 182 24.94 0.53 14.59
C PHE A 182 25.95 1.29 13.73
N THR A 183 26.73 0.55 12.94
CA THR A 183 27.64 1.12 11.94
C THR A 183 27.02 1.01 10.56
N TYR A 184 26.91 2.13 9.85
CA TYR A 184 26.45 2.18 8.47
C TYR A 184 27.40 3.01 7.61
N LYS A 185 27.88 2.44 6.50
CA LYS A 185 28.88 3.07 5.60
C LYS A 185 30.09 3.63 6.36
N GLY A 186 30.59 2.85 7.34
CA GLY A 186 31.78 3.17 8.12
C GLY A 186 31.60 4.22 9.22
N LYS A 187 30.41 4.65 9.52
CA LYS A 187 30.10 5.63 10.58
C LYS A 187 29.13 5.03 11.60
N GLU A 188 29.38 5.29 12.89
CA GLU A 188 28.49 4.90 13.99
C GLU A 188 27.30 5.87 14.08
N TYR A 189 26.12 5.30 14.30
CA TYR A 189 24.85 6.02 14.48
C TYR A 189 24.02 5.42 15.61
N THR A 190 23.17 6.24 16.21
CA THR A 190 21.93 5.82 16.86
C THR A 190 20.78 5.97 15.87
N PRO A 191 19.61 5.33 16.07
CA PRO A 191 18.46 5.52 15.18
C PRO A 191 18.09 6.99 14.95
N GLN A 192 18.10 7.82 16.02
CA GLN A 192 17.82 9.26 15.92
C GLN A 192 18.90 10.02 15.14
N SER A 193 20.18 9.71 15.38
CA SER A 193 21.27 10.39 14.66
C SER A 193 21.32 10.01 13.19
N TYR A 194 20.93 8.80 12.84
CA TYR A 194 20.78 8.37 11.45
C TYR A 194 19.61 9.09 10.78
N ALA A 195 18.43 9.10 11.39
CA ALA A 195 17.26 9.85 10.89
C ALA A 195 17.62 11.31 10.61
N LYS A 196 18.29 11.97 11.56
CA LYS A 196 18.78 13.35 11.38
C LYS A 196 19.75 13.50 10.21
N SER A 197 20.64 12.53 10.00
CA SER A 197 21.63 12.58 8.90
C SER A 197 20.99 12.46 7.52
N LEU A 198 19.82 11.82 7.41
CA LEU A 198 19.05 11.71 6.17
C LEU A 198 18.44 13.06 5.76
N GLY A 199 18.21 13.96 6.71
CA GLY A 199 17.58 15.26 6.45
C GLY A 199 16.06 15.19 6.22
N LEU A 200 15.43 14.07 6.58
CA LEU A 200 13.97 13.94 6.58
C LEU A 200 13.41 14.72 7.77
N ASN A 201 12.56 15.70 7.50
CA ASN A 201 11.87 16.46 8.53
C ASN A 201 10.44 15.91 8.69
N PRO A 202 10.08 15.28 9.82
CA PRO A 202 8.73 14.74 10.03
C PRO A 202 7.60 15.76 9.84
N ASP A 203 7.85 17.05 10.13
CA ASP A 203 6.86 18.10 10.04
C ASP A 203 6.61 18.58 8.58
N ASP A 204 7.36 18.06 7.60
CA ASP A 204 7.11 18.31 6.18
C ASP A 204 6.11 17.35 5.56
N TYR A 205 5.72 16.30 6.27
CA TYR A 205 4.82 15.28 5.75
C TYR A 205 3.42 15.42 6.34
N VAL A 206 2.42 15.52 5.47
CA VAL A 206 1.02 15.73 5.84
C VAL A 206 0.13 14.68 5.19
N SER A 207 -0.93 14.30 5.90
CA SER A 207 -1.98 13.44 5.36
C SER A 207 -3.09 14.28 4.73
N LEU A 208 -3.54 13.90 3.52
CA LEU A 208 -4.66 14.51 2.82
C LEU A 208 -5.73 13.47 2.51
N THR A 209 -6.98 13.90 2.51
CA THR A 209 -8.15 13.08 2.13
C THR A 209 -9.24 13.96 1.51
N SER A 210 -10.38 13.34 1.12
CA SER A 210 -11.51 14.04 0.50
C SER A 210 -12.83 13.37 0.88
N PHE A 211 -13.50 13.88 1.93
CA PHE A 211 -14.80 13.38 2.37
C PHE A 211 -15.73 14.53 2.80
N THR A 212 -17.04 14.38 2.60
CA THR A 212 -18.02 15.47 2.83
C THR A 212 -18.63 15.51 4.23
N HIS A 213 -18.43 14.46 5.03
CA HIS A 213 -18.97 14.41 6.40
C HIS A 213 -18.21 15.32 7.39
N TYR A 214 -17.08 15.88 6.96
CA TYR A 214 -16.37 16.97 7.64
C TYR A 214 -16.15 18.16 6.70
N PRO A 215 -16.03 19.39 7.22
CA PRO A 215 -15.81 20.57 6.38
C PRO A 215 -14.52 20.48 5.57
N PHE A 216 -14.55 20.90 4.31
CA PHE A 216 -13.33 21.03 3.52
C PHE A 216 -12.40 22.11 4.11
N TYR A 217 -11.12 21.95 3.86
CA TYR A 217 -10.01 22.79 4.37
C TYR A 217 -9.86 22.74 5.89
N SER A 218 -10.51 21.80 6.57
CA SER A 218 -10.29 21.47 7.97
C SER A 218 -9.46 20.19 8.11
N LYS A 219 -9.14 19.84 9.34
CA LYS A 219 -8.56 18.55 9.69
C LYS A 219 -9.59 17.71 10.41
N PHE A 220 -9.54 16.40 10.19
CA PHE A 220 -10.32 15.44 10.97
C PHE A 220 -9.59 14.11 11.03
N ILE A 221 -10.02 13.26 11.94
CA ILE A 221 -9.54 11.90 12.11
C ILE A 221 -10.39 11.00 11.20
N ILE A 222 -9.78 10.36 10.20
CA ILE A 222 -10.49 9.36 9.38
C ILE A 222 -10.82 8.17 10.28
N GLU A 223 -12.09 7.81 10.31
CA GLU A 223 -12.67 6.79 11.20
C GLU A 223 -12.45 5.38 10.63
N VAL A 224 -11.20 4.92 10.67
CA VAL A 224 -10.79 3.56 10.30
C VAL A 224 -9.95 2.96 11.43
N GLN A 225 -10.01 1.62 11.58
CA GLN A 225 -9.33 0.93 12.69
C GLN A 225 -7.82 1.13 12.69
N ASP A 226 -7.22 1.23 11.52
CA ASP A 226 -5.77 1.33 11.38
C ASP A 226 -5.24 2.75 11.64
N ASN A 227 -6.14 3.75 11.74
CA ASN A 227 -5.82 5.07 12.28
C ASN A 227 -5.90 5.09 13.83
N TRP A 228 -5.36 4.07 14.46
CA TRP A 228 -5.41 3.84 15.91
C TRP A 228 -4.70 4.92 16.75
N ARG A 229 -3.79 5.71 16.15
CA ARG A 229 -3.18 6.89 16.78
C ARG A 229 -4.07 8.12 16.76
N TRP A 230 -5.21 8.05 16.01
CA TRP A 230 -6.14 9.17 15.80
C TRP A 230 -5.45 10.36 15.11
N ALA A 231 -4.63 10.04 14.12
CA ALA A 231 -3.96 11.05 13.33
C ALA A 231 -4.95 11.80 12.43
N GLU A 232 -4.74 13.10 12.30
CA GLU A 232 -5.59 13.97 11.49
C GLU A 232 -5.12 14.02 10.03
N SER A 233 -6.09 14.11 9.12
CA SER A 233 -5.87 14.39 7.70
C SER A 233 -6.50 15.72 7.32
N TYR A 234 -5.84 16.49 6.45
CA TYR A 234 -6.45 17.66 5.83
C TYR A 234 -7.47 17.20 4.80
N ASN A 235 -8.65 17.84 4.80
CA ASN A 235 -9.77 17.51 3.95
C ASN A 235 -9.87 18.48 2.77
N LEU A 236 -9.92 17.95 1.55
CA LEU A 236 -10.02 18.74 0.32
C LEU A 236 -11.24 18.33 -0.50
N PRO A 237 -11.84 19.23 -1.32
CA PRO A 237 -12.72 18.79 -2.39
C PRO A 237 -12.01 17.82 -3.33
N LEU A 238 -12.77 16.88 -3.92
CA LEU A 238 -12.20 15.80 -4.73
C LEU A 238 -11.36 16.30 -5.92
N ASP A 239 -11.80 17.33 -6.59
CA ASP A 239 -11.08 17.95 -7.72
C ASP A 239 -9.72 18.52 -7.29
N GLU A 240 -9.67 19.25 -6.16
CA GLU A 240 -8.42 19.76 -5.60
C GLU A 240 -7.53 18.63 -5.06
N PHE A 241 -8.12 17.59 -4.49
CA PHE A 241 -7.37 16.41 -4.03
C PHE A 241 -6.69 15.70 -5.20
N MET A 242 -7.41 15.50 -6.31
CA MET A 242 -6.85 14.92 -7.54
C MET A 242 -5.82 15.85 -8.19
N GLU A 243 -6.03 17.19 -8.15
CA GLU A 243 -5.06 18.18 -8.63
C GLU A 243 -3.75 18.07 -7.85
N VAL A 244 -3.80 17.98 -6.52
CA VAL A 244 -2.59 17.81 -5.68
C VAL A 244 -1.81 16.59 -6.10
N MET A 245 -2.45 15.44 -6.26
CA MET A 245 -1.79 14.19 -6.62
C MET A 245 -1.13 14.26 -8.01
N ASP A 246 -1.84 14.81 -9.00
CA ASP A 246 -1.32 14.95 -10.36
C ASP A 246 -0.13 15.94 -10.40
N GLN A 247 -0.27 17.11 -9.79
CA GLN A 247 0.77 18.12 -9.76
C GLN A 247 2.00 17.68 -8.95
N ALA A 248 1.81 16.95 -7.86
CA ALA A 248 2.91 16.41 -7.08
C ALA A 248 3.81 15.52 -7.95
N VAL A 249 3.21 14.56 -8.68
CA VAL A 249 3.98 13.66 -9.56
C VAL A 249 4.68 14.45 -10.66
N ARG A 250 4.00 15.39 -11.31
CA ARG A 250 4.60 16.24 -12.37
C ARG A 250 5.79 17.06 -11.86
N ASN A 251 5.73 17.48 -10.60
CA ASN A 251 6.77 18.29 -9.96
C ASN A 251 7.88 17.46 -9.29
N GLY A 252 7.92 16.14 -9.53
CA GLY A 252 9.00 15.26 -9.08
C GLY A 252 8.80 14.65 -7.70
N TYR A 253 7.60 14.74 -7.11
CA TYR A 253 7.26 14.14 -5.84
C TYR A 253 6.49 12.84 -6.02
N SER A 254 6.82 11.85 -5.21
CA SER A 254 6.01 10.67 -4.98
C SER A 254 5.16 10.86 -3.71
N PHE A 255 4.22 9.97 -3.45
CA PHE A 255 3.44 9.99 -2.19
C PHE A 255 3.00 8.57 -1.81
N ALA A 256 2.87 8.32 -0.49
CA ALA A 256 2.24 7.09 -0.03
C ALA A 256 0.73 7.19 -0.24
N TRP A 257 0.13 6.10 -0.68
CA TRP A 257 -1.26 6.02 -1.12
C TRP A 257 -1.99 4.88 -0.41
N GLY A 258 -2.93 5.23 0.48
CA GLY A 258 -3.84 4.31 1.16
C GLY A 258 -5.13 4.17 0.38
N ALA A 259 -5.51 2.95 0.04
CA ALA A 259 -6.66 2.71 -0.82
C ALA A 259 -7.28 1.33 -0.60
N ASP A 260 -8.55 1.24 -0.97
CA ASP A 260 -9.22 -0.03 -1.16
C ASP A 260 -8.69 -0.69 -2.45
N VAL A 261 -8.26 -1.91 -2.32
CA VAL A 261 -7.75 -2.77 -3.40
C VAL A 261 -8.50 -4.10 -3.49
N SER A 262 -9.57 -4.28 -2.68
CA SER A 262 -10.41 -5.48 -2.68
C SER A 262 -11.38 -5.57 -3.88
N GLU A 263 -11.33 -4.60 -4.76
CA GLU A 263 -12.13 -4.50 -5.97
C GLU A 263 -11.74 -5.49 -7.07
N LYS A 264 -12.74 -5.96 -7.84
CA LYS A 264 -12.48 -6.79 -9.03
C LYS A 264 -11.62 -6.08 -10.08
N GLY A 265 -11.74 -4.74 -10.15
CA GLY A 265 -10.97 -3.90 -11.05
C GLY A 265 -9.49 -3.78 -10.68
N PHE A 266 -9.09 -4.15 -9.45
CA PHE A 266 -7.69 -4.23 -9.06
C PHE A 266 -7.11 -5.60 -9.47
N SER A 267 -6.57 -5.64 -10.67
CA SER A 267 -6.11 -6.89 -11.30
C SER A 267 -4.66 -7.21 -10.94
N ARG A 268 -4.37 -8.50 -10.67
CA ARG A 268 -2.97 -9.00 -10.56
C ARG A 268 -2.17 -8.89 -11.86
N GLN A 269 -2.82 -8.49 -12.96
CA GLN A 269 -2.13 -8.14 -14.22
C GLN A 269 -1.49 -6.74 -14.16
N GLY A 270 -1.52 -6.07 -12.98
CA GLY A 270 -0.88 -4.78 -12.77
C GLY A 270 -1.66 -3.59 -13.33
N ILE A 271 -2.98 -3.72 -13.45
CA ILE A 271 -3.87 -2.65 -13.87
C ILE A 271 -5.04 -2.56 -12.89
N ALA A 272 -5.39 -1.34 -12.48
CA ALA A 272 -6.55 -1.07 -11.65
C ALA A 272 -7.47 -0.06 -12.32
N THR A 273 -8.76 -0.44 -12.46
CA THR A 273 -9.83 0.35 -13.08
C THR A 273 -11.12 0.22 -12.28
N VAL A 274 -12.07 1.13 -12.46
CA VAL A 274 -13.42 1.06 -11.84
C VAL A 274 -14.46 0.91 -12.96
N PRO A 275 -14.72 -0.32 -13.46
CA PRO A 275 -15.70 -0.53 -14.51
C PRO A 275 -17.09 -0.08 -14.07
N ASP A 276 -17.84 0.53 -14.98
CA ASP A 276 -19.23 0.89 -14.75
C ASP A 276 -20.14 -0.34 -14.89
N THR A 277 -19.99 -1.29 -13.97
CA THR A 277 -20.80 -2.50 -13.92
C THR A 277 -21.31 -2.73 -12.51
N LYS A 278 -22.57 -3.18 -12.40
CA LYS A 278 -23.15 -3.60 -11.11
C LYS A 278 -22.36 -4.73 -10.41
N ALA A 279 -21.40 -5.33 -11.12
CA ALA A 279 -20.60 -6.45 -10.63
C ALA A 279 -19.38 -6.04 -9.77
N THR A 280 -19.10 -4.75 -9.61
CA THR A 280 -17.98 -4.27 -8.76
C THR A 280 -18.40 -4.06 -7.30
N ALA A 281 -19.69 -4.16 -6.99
CA ALA A 281 -20.28 -3.71 -5.72
C ALA A 281 -20.05 -4.61 -4.49
N ASP A 282 -19.45 -5.81 -4.62
CA ASP A 282 -19.63 -6.83 -3.59
C ASP A 282 -18.37 -7.33 -2.89
N LYS A 283 -17.30 -6.54 -2.78
CA LYS A 283 -16.10 -7.09 -2.16
C LYS A 283 -15.58 -6.23 -1.03
N THR A 284 -15.94 -6.61 0.15
CA THR A 284 -15.20 -6.29 1.36
C THR A 284 -14.06 -7.29 1.48
N GLY A 285 -12.87 -6.85 1.75
CA GLY A 285 -11.75 -7.73 1.99
C GLY A 285 -10.56 -6.95 2.49
N SER A 286 -9.86 -7.53 3.45
CA SER A 286 -8.56 -7.07 3.88
C SER A 286 -7.47 -7.65 2.97
N ASP A 287 -6.24 -7.19 3.09
CA ASP A 287 -5.07 -7.80 2.48
C ASP A 287 -5.00 -9.32 2.73
N ALA A 288 -5.44 -9.77 3.91
CA ALA A 288 -5.49 -11.19 4.26
C ALA A 288 -6.31 -12.03 3.26
N ALA A 289 -7.43 -11.51 2.73
CA ALA A 289 -8.23 -12.20 1.74
C ALA A 289 -7.48 -12.42 0.41
N ARG A 290 -6.51 -11.57 0.10
CA ARG A 290 -5.66 -11.69 -1.10
C ARG A 290 -4.57 -12.72 -0.94
N TRP A 291 -3.97 -12.81 0.23
CA TRP A 291 -2.94 -13.81 0.53
C TRP A 291 -3.51 -15.22 0.48
N THR A 292 -4.79 -15.40 0.80
CA THR A 292 -5.46 -16.69 0.72
C THR A 292 -5.84 -17.11 -0.71
N GLY A 293 -5.61 -16.25 -1.71
CA GLY A 293 -5.91 -16.56 -3.11
C GLY A 293 -7.40 -16.51 -3.47
N THR A 294 -8.24 -15.94 -2.61
CA THR A 294 -9.70 -15.84 -2.83
C THR A 294 -10.09 -14.72 -3.80
N ASN A 295 -9.13 -14.03 -4.38
CA ASN A 295 -9.36 -12.94 -5.32
C ASN A 295 -10.05 -13.44 -6.60
N GLY A 296 -11.19 -12.87 -6.90
CA GLY A 296 -11.88 -13.08 -8.16
C GLY A 296 -10.99 -12.70 -9.37
N LYS A 297 -11.31 -13.20 -10.54
CA LYS A 297 -10.66 -12.79 -11.78
C LYS A 297 -10.87 -11.28 -11.95
N GLY A 298 -9.78 -10.52 -12.04
CA GLY A 298 -9.83 -9.08 -12.28
C GLY A 298 -10.54 -8.76 -13.60
N VAL A 299 -11.06 -7.55 -13.70
CA VAL A 299 -11.61 -6.99 -14.93
C VAL A 299 -10.46 -6.68 -15.88
N THR A 300 -10.65 -6.97 -17.16
CA THR A 300 -9.59 -6.76 -18.14
C THR A 300 -9.50 -5.30 -18.59
N PRO A 301 -8.34 -4.82 -19.09
CA PRO A 301 -8.20 -3.46 -19.62
C PRO A 301 -9.18 -3.07 -20.73
N ALA A 302 -9.69 -4.04 -21.48
CA ALA A 302 -10.74 -3.82 -22.48
C ALA A 302 -12.03 -3.24 -21.87
N ASP A 303 -12.27 -3.51 -20.60
CA ASP A 303 -13.45 -3.00 -19.85
C ASP A 303 -13.25 -1.54 -19.39
N ALA A 304 -12.05 -0.98 -19.54
CA ALA A 304 -11.72 0.38 -19.14
C ALA A 304 -12.46 1.49 -19.90
N LYS A 305 -13.07 1.18 -21.03
CA LYS A 305 -13.89 2.14 -21.80
C LYS A 305 -15.17 2.56 -21.08
N GLY A 306 -15.63 1.78 -20.12
CA GLY A 306 -16.85 2.00 -19.35
C GLY A 306 -16.58 2.29 -17.87
N GLU A 307 -15.52 3.02 -17.51
CA GLU A 307 -15.30 3.38 -16.12
C GLU A 307 -16.34 4.39 -15.59
N LYS A 308 -16.67 4.22 -14.31
CA LYS A 308 -17.54 5.15 -13.58
C LYS A 308 -16.95 6.56 -13.61
N VAL A 309 -17.81 7.55 -13.83
CA VAL A 309 -17.48 8.95 -13.56
C VAL A 309 -17.61 9.15 -12.04
N ILE A 310 -16.53 9.47 -11.39
CA ILE A 310 -16.49 9.61 -9.94
C ILE A 310 -16.75 11.07 -9.57
N THR A 311 -17.83 11.31 -8.86
CA THR A 311 -18.14 12.60 -8.24
C THR A 311 -17.82 12.55 -6.74
N GLN A 312 -17.82 13.73 -6.10
CA GLN A 312 -17.65 13.82 -4.63
C GLN A 312 -18.69 12.99 -3.87
N GLU A 313 -19.93 12.98 -4.35
CA GLU A 313 -21.06 12.25 -3.73
C GLU A 313 -20.89 10.74 -3.89
N ILE A 314 -20.46 10.26 -5.08
CA ILE A 314 -20.20 8.83 -5.32
C ILE A 314 -19.04 8.36 -4.43
N ARG A 315 -17.98 9.17 -4.31
CA ARG A 315 -16.85 8.88 -3.42
C ARG A 315 -17.31 8.79 -1.96
N GLN A 316 -18.10 9.77 -1.48
CA GLN A 316 -18.63 9.77 -0.12
C GLN A 316 -19.51 8.55 0.14
N LEU A 317 -20.43 8.27 -0.79
CA LEU A 317 -21.32 7.10 -0.67
C LEU A 317 -20.52 5.80 -0.56
N GLY A 318 -19.44 5.65 -1.35
CA GLY A 318 -18.59 4.46 -1.28
C GLY A 318 -17.91 4.28 0.09
N TYR A 319 -17.56 5.36 0.76
CA TYR A 319 -17.03 5.32 2.12
C TYR A 319 -18.14 4.99 3.14
N ASP A 320 -19.29 5.65 3.03
CA ASP A 320 -20.41 5.51 3.98
C ASP A 320 -21.06 4.11 3.95
N ASN A 321 -21.07 3.47 2.79
CA ASN A 321 -21.68 2.14 2.60
C ASN A 321 -20.65 0.98 2.55
N TRP A 322 -19.39 1.26 2.85
CA TRP A 322 -18.31 0.27 2.90
C TRP A 322 -17.93 -0.36 1.55
N GLU A 323 -18.29 0.28 0.44
CA GLU A 323 -17.76 -0.05 -0.89
C GLU A 323 -16.30 0.38 -1.05
N THR A 324 -15.84 1.31 -0.22
CA THR A 324 -14.44 1.74 -0.13
C THR A 324 -13.97 1.54 1.29
N THR A 325 -12.98 0.67 1.47
CA THR A 325 -12.42 0.29 2.76
C THR A 325 -10.93 0.61 2.86
N ASP A 326 -10.39 0.61 4.08
CA ASP A 326 -8.96 0.82 4.33
C ASP A 326 -8.23 -0.53 4.24
N ASP A 327 -7.72 -0.86 3.05
CA ASP A 327 -7.18 -2.19 2.78
C ASP A 327 -5.66 -2.23 2.65
N HIS A 328 -5.05 -1.25 1.97
CA HIS A 328 -3.68 -1.39 1.50
C HIS A 328 -2.96 -0.07 1.34
N GLY A 329 -1.67 -0.07 1.72
CA GLY A 329 -0.75 1.03 1.50
C GLY A 329 0.22 0.76 0.35
N MET A 330 0.39 1.74 -0.55
CA MET A 330 1.22 1.68 -1.76
C MET A 330 1.91 3.02 -2.00
N ILE A 331 2.64 3.15 -3.12
CA ILE A 331 3.33 4.41 -3.47
C ILE A 331 2.93 4.79 -4.89
N ILE A 332 2.42 6.01 -5.07
CA ILE A 332 2.27 6.62 -6.39
C ILE A 332 3.55 7.39 -6.73
N TYR A 333 4.14 7.10 -7.89
CA TYR A 333 5.42 7.68 -8.30
C TYR A 333 5.46 8.19 -9.74
N GLY A 334 4.44 7.92 -10.54
CA GLY A 334 4.47 8.28 -11.96
C GLY A 334 3.10 8.53 -12.55
N LEU A 335 3.10 8.99 -13.80
CA LEU A 335 1.95 9.17 -14.67
C LEU A 335 2.20 8.50 -16.01
N ALA A 336 1.19 7.86 -16.57
CA ALA A 336 1.21 7.22 -17.87
C ALA A 336 -0.11 7.44 -18.61
N LYS A 337 -0.11 7.16 -19.91
CA LYS A 337 -1.30 7.10 -20.75
C LYS A 337 -1.36 5.76 -21.46
N ASP A 338 -2.56 5.23 -21.66
CA ASP A 338 -2.76 4.09 -22.55
C ASP A 338 -2.81 4.52 -24.03
N GLN A 339 -2.97 3.56 -24.92
CA GLN A 339 -3.08 3.80 -26.37
C GLN A 339 -4.32 4.60 -26.80
N ASN A 340 -5.26 4.88 -25.89
CA ASN A 340 -6.44 5.70 -26.10
C ASN A 340 -6.34 7.06 -25.39
N ASP A 341 -5.15 7.50 -25.01
CA ASP A 341 -4.86 8.71 -24.24
C ASP A 341 -5.50 8.78 -22.83
N LYS A 342 -6.00 7.67 -22.32
CA LYS A 342 -6.52 7.60 -20.96
C LYS A 342 -5.38 7.65 -19.95
N GLU A 343 -5.53 8.49 -18.92
CA GLU A 343 -4.49 8.76 -17.94
C GLU A 343 -4.54 7.80 -16.74
N TYR A 344 -3.35 7.38 -16.32
CA TYR A 344 -3.11 6.49 -15.19
C TYR A 344 -2.03 7.05 -14.28
N PHE A 345 -2.14 6.76 -13.00
CA PHE A 345 -1.01 6.84 -12.09
C PHE A 345 -0.19 5.54 -12.16
N MET A 346 1.12 5.68 -12.05
CA MET A 346 2.03 4.55 -11.88
C MET A 346 2.26 4.30 -10.39
N MET A 347 2.08 3.08 -9.97
CA MET A 347 2.08 2.69 -8.57
C MET A 347 3.07 1.54 -8.30
N LYS A 348 3.84 1.65 -7.21
CA LYS A 348 4.69 0.59 -6.68
C LYS A 348 3.96 -0.11 -5.53
N ASN A 349 3.86 -1.45 -5.64
CA ASN A 349 3.30 -2.31 -4.60
C ASN A 349 4.41 -2.98 -3.77
N SER A 350 4.02 -3.66 -2.68
CA SER A 350 4.90 -4.40 -1.76
C SER A 350 4.60 -5.91 -1.72
N TRP A 351 4.21 -6.49 -2.85
CA TRP A 351 3.88 -7.92 -2.97
C TRP A 351 4.93 -8.73 -3.74
N GLY A 352 6.17 -8.22 -3.80
CA GLY A 352 7.25 -8.84 -4.55
C GLY A 352 7.21 -8.54 -6.05
N VAL A 353 8.24 -9.01 -6.74
CA VAL A 353 8.42 -8.80 -8.18
C VAL A 353 7.69 -9.89 -8.95
N PHE A 354 6.49 -9.59 -9.43
CA PHE A 354 5.68 -10.51 -10.23
C PHE A 354 4.83 -9.76 -11.28
N GLY A 355 4.17 -10.54 -12.14
CA GLY A 355 3.28 -10.02 -13.17
C GLY A 355 4.00 -9.31 -14.32
N PRO A 356 3.26 -8.79 -15.31
CA PRO A 356 3.83 -8.19 -16.52
C PRO A 356 4.63 -6.91 -16.23
N TYR A 357 4.30 -6.19 -15.15
CA TYR A 357 4.97 -4.95 -14.77
C TYR A 357 5.85 -5.10 -13.52
N LYS A 358 6.26 -6.35 -13.18
CA LYS A 358 7.28 -6.64 -12.13
C LYS A 358 6.97 -6.01 -10.77
N GLY A 359 5.73 -6.11 -10.31
CA GLY A 359 5.29 -5.58 -9.01
C GLY A 359 4.89 -4.10 -9.06
N LEU A 360 4.78 -3.52 -10.25
CA LEU A 360 4.24 -2.19 -10.50
C LEU A 360 2.82 -2.28 -11.08
N TRP A 361 2.04 -1.22 -10.93
CA TRP A 361 0.67 -1.11 -11.44
C TRP A 361 0.44 0.21 -12.18
N TYR A 362 -0.52 0.17 -13.12
CA TYR A 362 -1.14 1.33 -13.72
C TYR A 362 -2.55 1.46 -13.17
N VAL A 363 -2.81 2.53 -12.42
CA VAL A 363 -4.07 2.76 -11.72
C VAL A 363 -4.78 3.94 -12.36
N SER A 364 -6.00 3.71 -12.89
CA SER A 364 -6.74 4.77 -13.57
C SER A 364 -7.08 5.93 -12.63
N LYS A 365 -7.19 7.15 -13.16
CA LYS A 365 -7.58 8.32 -12.37
C LYS A 365 -8.96 8.14 -11.69
N PRO A 366 -9.99 7.57 -12.34
CA PRO A 366 -11.25 7.25 -11.67
C PRO A 366 -11.08 6.27 -10.49
N TYR A 367 -10.20 5.26 -10.61
CA TYR A 367 -9.92 4.36 -9.48
C TYR A 367 -9.34 5.11 -8.30
N VAL A 368 -8.32 5.94 -8.53
CA VAL A 368 -7.71 6.76 -7.48
C VAL A 368 -8.72 7.72 -6.87
N ALA A 369 -9.53 8.40 -7.67
CA ALA A 369 -10.59 9.28 -7.18
C ALA A 369 -11.60 8.57 -6.29
N TYR A 370 -11.95 7.32 -6.60
CA TYR A 370 -12.97 6.57 -5.87
C TYR A 370 -12.42 5.86 -4.63
N LYS A 371 -11.29 5.18 -4.78
CA LYS A 371 -10.81 4.17 -3.80
C LYS A 371 -9.73 4.67 -2.84
N THR A 372 -9.29 5.92 -2.96
CA THR A 372 -8.29 6.49 -2.03
C THR A 372 -8.92 6.77 -0.67
N MET A 373 -8.34 6.24 0.39
CA MET A 373 -8.64 6.65 1.76
C MET A 373 -7.92 7.94 2.11
N ASN A 374 -6.60 7.91 2.05
CA ASN A 374 -5.74 9.07 2.24
C ASN A 374 -4.41 8.94 1.49
N ILE A 375 -3.67 10.03 1.44
CA ILE A 375 -2.27 10.03 1.01
C ILE A 375 -1.39 10.65 2.10
N LEU A 376 -0.13 10.21 2.17
CA LEU A 376 0.92 10.92 2.89
C LEU A 376 1.85 11.57 1.86
N ILE A 377 2.00 12.87 1.94
CA ILE A 377 2.73 13.66 0.95
C ILE A 377 3.63 14.70 1.62
N ASN A 378 4.71 15.08 0.95
CA ASN A 378 5.49 16.25 1.34
C ASN A 378 4.65 17.51 1.11
N LYS A 379 4.48 18.35 2.14
CA LYS A 379 3.68 19.60 2.04
C LYS A 379 4.13 20.55 0.93
N HIS A 380 5.42 20.53 0.57
CA HIS A 380 5.98 21.36 -0.51
C HIS A 380 5.59 20.87 -1.91
N ALA A 381 5.00 19.67 -2.04
CA ALA A 381 4.41 19.18 -3.28
C ALA A 381 3.01 19.74 -3.56
N ILE A 382 2.37 20.34 -2.55
CA ILE A 382 1.00 20.84 -2.63
C ILE A 382 1.02 22.19 -3.39
N PRO A 383 0.18 22.39 -4.42
CA PRO A 383 0.08 23.66 -5.12
C PRO A 383 -0.16 24.83 -4.16
N ALA A 384 0.57 25.92 -4.33
CA ALA A 384 0.58 27.05 -3.38
C ALA A 384 -0.83 27.60 -3.06
N LYS A 385 -1.73 27.61 -4.04
CA LYS A 385 -3.13 28.04 -3.86
C LYS A 385 -3.86 27.14 -2.86
N ILE A 386 -3.67 25.82 -2.96
CA ILE A 386 -4.30 24.83 -2.07
C ILE A 386 -3.61 24.84 -0.70
N ALA A 387 -2.27 24.88 -0.67
CA ALA A 387 -1.51 24.98 0.58
C ALA A 387 -1.96 26.18 1.43
N LYS A 388 -2.21 27.33 0.79
CA LYS A 388 -2.73 28.53 1.46
C LYS A 388 -4.11 28.30 2.09
N LYS A 389 -5.02 27.59 1.40
CA LYS A 389 -6.36 27.25 1.94
C LYS A 389 -6.29 26.34 3.15
N LEU A 390 -5.26 25.44 3.18
CA LEU A 390 -5.00 24.54 4.29
C LEU A 390 -4.21 25.17 5.45
N GLY A 391 -3.77 26.43 5.32
CA GLY A 391 -2.92 27.10 6.30
C GLY A 391 -1.50 26.52 6.38
N LEU A 392 -1.07 25.81 5.36
CA LEU A 392 0.29 25.25 5.26
C LEU A 392 1.26 26.34 4.78
N LYS A 393 2.45 26.36 5.40
CA LYS A 393 3.56 27.28 5.09
C LYS A 393 4.70 26.53 4.43
#